data_4244bdf726c08757f9bae0a83cdbb635
#
_entry.id   4244bdf726c08757f9bae0a83cdbb635
#
_cell.length_a   1.000
_cell.length_b   1.000
_cell.length_c   1.000
_cell.angle_alpha   90.00
_cell.angle_beta   90.00
_cell.angle_gamma   90.00
#
_symmetry.space_group_name_H-M   'P 1'
#
loop_
_entity.id
_entity.type
_entity.pdbx_description
1 polymer ?
#
loop_
_entity_poly.entity_id
_entity_poly.type
_entity_poly.pdbx_seq_one_letter_code
_entity_poly.pdbx_strand_id
1 'polypeptide(L)'
;MVELRDVRIQFEEKKVLDGFSLKVDQQERLVIMGQTGSGKSTILRLILGTLQPSGGSIFFKQFEITKLQRRKLQQVRRHIGMVYQYSALLSSRNVRDNVALPLEELTDKSRKEIDKVVDEKLDLVGMKDSKDLLPSELSGGMRKRVSIARSLVLEPELILLDEPSAGLDPVIASVIDELIISLTEKSNVTSITVTHEMDSAFRIATRMAMLYQGKVIEEAEPEKFKESENAVVAQFLSGSTEGPILEDSQDAIAKK
;
A
#
# COMPACT_ATOMS: atom_id res chain seq x y z
N MET A 1 15.72 -0.96 -0.31
CA MET A 1 14.73 -1.65 0.57
C MET A 1 13.93 -2.69 -0.19
N VAL A 2 13.18 -2.30 -1.19
CA VAL A 2 12.44 -3.18 -2.11
C VAL A 2 12.94 -2.97 -3.52
N GLU A 3 13.06 -4.04 -4.31
CA GLU A 3 13.43 -3.95 -5.72
C GLU A 3 12.64 -4.97 -6.54
N LEU A 4 12.00 -4.49 -7.60
CA LEU A 4 11.33 -5.30 -8.61
C LEU A 4 12.13 -5.16 -9.90
N ARG A 5 12.48 -6.29 -10.53
CA ARG A 5 13.30 -6.33 -11.75
C ARG A 5 12.57 -7.10 -12.84
N ASP A 6 12.23 -6.41 -13.92
CA ASP A 6 11.61 -6.98 -15.13
C ASP A 6 10.39 -7.88 -14.81
N VAL A 7 9.57 -7.44 -13.84
CA VAL A 7 8.44 -8.23 -13.33
C VAL A 7 7.33 -8.28 -14.36
N ARG A 8 6.86 -9.49 -14.63
CA ARG A 8 5.75 -9.77 -15.55
C ARG A 8 4.68 -10.55 -14.84
N ILE A 9 3.42 -10.18 -15.08
CA ILE A 9 2.27 -10.95 -14.63
C ILE A 9 1.10 -10.77 -15.59
N GLN A 10 0.44 -11.86 -15.86
CA GLN A 10 -0.73 -11.94 -16.72
C GLN A 10 -1.83 -12.71 -16.01
N PHE A 11 -3.07 -12.27 -16.14
CA PHE A 11 -4.25 -13.01 -15.74
C PHE A 11 -5.08 -13.30 -16.97
N GLU A 12 -5.27 -14.58 -17.26
CA GLU A 12 -5.88 -15.05 -18.52
C GLU A 12 -5.14 -14.43 -19.73
N GLU A 13 -5.83 -13.64 -20.53
CA GLU A 13 -5.23 -12.96 -21.69
C GLU A 13 -4.74 -11.53 -21.37
N LYS A 14 -5.07 -10.99 -20.17
CA LYS A 14 -4.72 -9.62 -19.81
C LYS A 14 -3.34 -9.53 -19.15
N LYS A 15 -2.38 -8.93 -19.84
CA LYS A 15 -1.11 -8.51 -19.24
C LYS A 15 -1.37 -7.35 -18.26
N VAL A 16 -0.95 -7.53 -17.00
CA VAL A 16 -1.11 -6.52 -15.94
C VAL A 16 0.21 -5.80 -15.67
N LEU A 17 1.32 -6.52 -15.65
CA LEU A 17 2.66 -5.95 -15.63
C LEU A 17 3.47 -6.60 -16.75
N ASP A 18 4.24 -5.80 -17.50
CA ASP A 18 5.03 -6.27 -18.63
C ASP A 18 6.42 -5.61 -18.63
N GLY A 19 7.35 -6.22 -17.88
CA GLY A 19 8.69 -5.69 -17.69
C GLY A 19 8.76 -4.57 -16.65
N PHE A 20 7.87 -4.63 -15.64
CA PHE A 20 7.82 -3.64 -14.56
C PHE A 20 9.08 -3.71 -13.70
N SER A 21 9.77 -2.57 -13.57
CA SER A 21 10.94 -2.42 -12.70
C SER A 21 10.77 -1.20 -11.82
N LEU A 22 11.09 -1.34 -10.53
CA LEU A 22 10.96 -0.28 -9.54
C LEU A 22 11.89 -0.57 -8.37
N LYS A 23 12.58 0.45 -7.87
CA LYS A 23 13.39 0.36 -6.67
C LYS A 23 12.88 1.33 -5.62
N VAL A 24 12.79 0.89 -4.37
CA VAL A 24 12.39 1.70 -3.22
C VAL A 24 13.50 1.68 -2.19
N ASP A 25 13.99 2.83 -1.80
CA ASP A 25 15.05 2.96 -0.81
C ASP A 25 14.50 2.95 0.62
N GLN A 26 15.40 2.88 1.62
CA GLN A 26 14.97 2.92 3.03
C GLN A 26 14.45 4.32 3.40
N GLN A 27 13.47 4.36 4.30
CA GLN A 27 12.85 5.59 4.81
C GLN A 27 12.16 6.43 3.72
N GLU A 28 11.93 5.86 2.57
CA GLU A 28 11.22 6.49 1.47
C GLU A 28 9.70 6.31 1.62
N ARG A 29 8.95 7.34 1.27
CA ARG A 29 7.50 7.28 1.07
C ARG A 29 7.25 7.33 -0.44
N LEU A 30 7.23 6.14 -1.06
CA LEU A 30 6.88 6.03 -2.47
C LEU A 30 5.37 5.96 -2.65
N VAL A 31 4.84 6.77 -3.55
CA VAL A 31 3.44 6.66 -3.99
C VAL A 31 3.38 6.23 -5.44
N ILE A 32 2.68 5.12 -5.71
CA ILE A 32 2.43 4.63 -7.07
C ILE A 32 1.02 5.05 -7.47
N MET A 33 0.94 5.90 -8.49
CA MET A 33 -0.30 6.36 -9.08
C MET A 33 -0.65 5.60 -10.35
N GLY A 34 -1.89 5.69 -10.78
CA GLY A 34 -2.36 5.11 -12.04
C GLY A 34 -3.86 4.84 -12.02
N GLN A 35 -4.42 4.56 -13.17
CA GLN A 35 -5.85 4.30 -13.32
C GLN A 35 -6.33 3.11 -12.47
N THR A 36 -7.62 3.07 -12.17
CA THR A 36 -8.27 1.89 -11.59
C THR A 36 -8.07 0.68 -12.52
N GLY A 37 -7.63 -0.44 -11.94
CA GLY A 37 -7.35 -1.65 -12.71
C GLY A 37 -6.00 -1.66 -13.46
N SER A 38 -5.11 -0.69 -13.26
CA SER A 38 -3.77 -0.65 -13.85
C SER A 38 -2.77 -1.66 -13.25
N GLY A 39 -3.11 -2.29 -12.12
CA GLY A 39 -2.22 -3.27 -11.47
C GLY A 39 -1.56 -2.80 -10.18
N LYS A 40 -1.94 -1.64 -9.62
CA LYS A 40 -1.36 -1.09 -8.38
C LYS A 40 -1.40 -2.07 -7.21
N SER A 41 -2.59 -2.58 -6.86
CA SER A 41 -2.74 -3.57 -5.77
C SER A 41 -2.03 -4.90 -6.10
N THR A 42 -1.85 -5.22 -7.40
CA THR A 42 -1.07 -6.38 -7.83
C THR A 42 0.39 -6.24 -7.43
N ILE A 43 0.98 -5.05 -7.56
CA ILE A 43 2.35 -4.76 -7.14
C ILE A 43 2.51 -5.03 -5.63
N LEU A 44 1.59 -4.56 -4.80
CA LEU A 44 1.64 -4.81 -3.36
C LEU A 44 1.56 -6.31 -3.02
N ARG A 45 0.67 -7.05 -3.70
CA ARG A 45 0.54 -8.51 -3.52
C ARG A 45 1.79 -9.26 -3.96
N LEU A 46 2.46 -8.81 -5.00
CA LEU A 46 3.73 -9.34 -5.47
C LEU A 46 4.85 -9.10 -4.44
N ILE A 47 4.98 -7.89 -3.90
CA ILE A 47 5.95 -7.55 -2.84
C ILE A 47 5.67 -8.37 -1.59
N LEU A 48 4.40 -8.55 -1.21
CA LEU A 48 4.01 -9.40 -0.07
C LEU A 48 4.24 -10.90 -0.35
N GLY A 49 4.49 -11.29 -1.61
CA GLY A 49 4.66 -12.68 -2.03
C GLY A 49 3.39 -13.52 -1.94
N THR A 50 2.19 -12.88 -1.89
CA THR A 50 0.89 -13.58 -1.95
C THR A 50 0.49 -13.93 -3.37
N LEU A 51 1.20 -13.35 -4.33
CA LEU A 51 1.07 -13.57 -5.75
C LEU A 51 2.46 -13.84 -6.33
N GLN A 52 2.57 -14.80 -7.25
CA GLN A 52 3.81 -15.10 -7.95
C GLN A 52 3.80 -14.46 -9.34
N PRO A 53 4.88 -13.79 -9.77
CA PRO A 53 4.98 -13.26 -11.11
C PRO A 53 5.22 -14.39 -12.10
N SER A 54 4.86 -14.18 -13.37
CA SER A 54 5.21 -15.10 -14.47
C SER A 54 6.66 -14.95 -14.94
N GLY A 55 7.34 -13.86 -14.56
CA GLY A 55 8.74 -13.60 -14.87
C GLY A 55 9.28 -12.43 -14.05
N GLY A 56 10.61 -12.29 -14.03
CA GLY A 56 11.30 -11.28 -13.25
C GLY A 56 11.59 -11.71 -11.81
N SER A 57 12.14 -10.80 -11.03
CA SER A 57 12.55 -11.05 -9.65
C SER A 57 12.09 -9.92 -8.73
N ILE A 58 11.77 -10.27 -7.48
CA ILE A 58 11.33 -9.32 -6.45
C ILE A 58 12.19 -9.52 -5.22
N PHE A 59 12.78 -8.45 -4.73
CA PHE A 59 13.66 -8.45 -3.57
C PHE A 59 13.08 -7.59 -2.44
N PHE A 60 13.15 -8.10 -1.24
CA PHE A 60 13.02 -7.34 -0.01
C PHE A 60 14.35 -7.45 0.73
N LYS A 61 15.10 -6.35 0.80
CA LYS A 61 16.49 -6.35 1.26
C LYS A 61 17.34 -7.37 0.46
N GLN A 62 17.99 -8.31 1.15
CA GLN A 62 18.77 -9.39 0.54
C GLN A 62 17.94 -10.62 0.12
N PHE A 63 16.64 -10.63 0.42
CA PHE A 63 15.79 -11.80 0.17
C PHE A 63 15.08 -11.69 -1.18
N GLU A 64 15.32 -12.62 -2.08
CA GLU A 64 14.56 -12.75 -3.33
C GLU A 64 13.23 -13.47 -3.05
N ILE A 65 12.15 -12.68 -2.86
CA ILE A 65 10.80 -13.16 -2.47
C ILE A 65 10.30 -14.24 -3.42
N THR A 66 10.56 -14.09 -4.71
CA THR A 66 10.11 -15.01 -5.77
C THR A 66 10.65 -16.43 -5.64
N LYS A 67 11.77 -16.61 -4.93
CA LYS A 67 12.44 -17.92 -4.73
C LYS A 67 12.29 -18.47 -3.31
N LEU A 68 11.66 -17.72 -2.40
CA LEU A 68 11.55 -18.16 -1.01
C LEU A 68 10.56 -19.30 -0.83
N GLN A 69 10.98 -20.31 -0.09
CA GLN A 69 10.05 -21.33 0.44
C GLN A 69 9.08 -20.71 1.44
N ARG A 70 7.88 -21.29 1.56
CA ARG A 70 6.77 -20.80 2.40
C ARG A 70 7.21 -20.38 3.82
N ARG A 71 8.03 -21.18 4.50
CA ARG A 71 8.48 -20.89 5.88
C ARG A 71 9.34 -19.62 5.94
N LYS A 72 10.29 -19.45 5.03
CA LYS A 72 11.14 -18.25 4.95
C LYS A 72 10.33 -17.03 4.51
N LEU A 73 9.40 -17.18 3.59
CA LEU A 73 8.52 -16.12 3.16
C LEU A 73 7.65 -15.60 4.32
N GLN A 74 7.14 -16.50 5.18
CA GLN A 74 6.41 -16.07 6.39
C GLN A 74 7.29 -15.26 7.35
N GLN A 75 8.57 -15.61 7.50
CA GLN A 75 9.51 -14.82 8.30
C GLN A 75 9.72 -13.42 7.71
N VAL A 76 9.89 -13.31 6.38
CA VAL A 76 10.03 -12.01 5.70
C VAL A 76 8.76 -11.17 5.86
N ARG A 77 7.57 -11.77 5.75
CA ARG A 77 6.29 -11.06 5.91
C ARG A 77 6.10 -10.42 7.28
N ARG A 78 6.75 -10.91 8.33
CA ARG A 78 6.71 -10.26 9.67
C ARG A 78 7.30 -8.85 9.65
N HIS A 79 8.19 -8.56 8.70
CA HIS A 79 8.82 -7.25 8.52
C HIS A 79 8.02 -6.34 7.56
N ILE A 80 6.85 -6.79 7.08
CA ILE A 80 6.02 -6.07 6.12
C ILE A 80 4.61 -5.92 6.70
N GLY A 81 4.22 -4.70 7.02
CA GLY A 81 2.84 -4.36 7.36
C GLY A 81 1.99 -4.18 6.10
N MET A 82 0.71 -4.55 6.16
CA MET A 82 -0.21 -4.34 5.04
C MET A 82 -1.50 -3.69 5.52
N VAL A 83 -1.87 -2.59 4.88
CA VAL A 83 -3.16 -1.90 5.05
C VAL A 83 -3.96 -2.08 3.77
N TYR A 84 -5.09 -2.76 3.85
CA TYR A 84 -5.96 -3.05 2.70
C TYR A 84 -6.99 -1.95 2.48
N GLN A 85 -7.43 -1.79 1.25
CA GLN A 85 -8.44 -0.80 0.83
C GLN A 85 -9.69 -0.82 1.71
N TYR A 86 -10.20 -1.98 2.06
CA TYR A 86 -11.39 -2.16 2.93
C TYR A 86 -11.04 -2.52 4.38
N SER A 87 -9.83 -2.12 4.85
CA SER A 87 -9.33 -2.36 6.20
C SER A 87 -9.17 -3.83 6.61
N ALA A 88 -9.90 -4.76 6.02
CA ALA A 88 -9.87 -6.20 6.28
C ALA A 88 -9.91 -6.57 7.78
N LEU A 89 -10.72 -5.85 8.56
CA LEU A 89 -10.97 -6.17 9.97
C LEU A 89 -11.92 -7.37 10.07
N LEU A 90 -11.65 -8.24 11.04
CA LEU A 90 -12.51 -9.38 11.35
C LEU A 90 -13.76 -8.87 12.08
N SER A 91 -14.92 -9.01 11.47
CA SER A 91 -16.19 -8.50 12.01
C SER A 91 -16.63 -9.15 13.33
N SER A 92 -16.15 -10.36 13.60
CA SER A 92 -16.41 -11.11 14.83
C SER A 92 -15.49 -10.76 15.99
N ARG A 93 -14.48 -9.89 15.79
CA ARG A 93 -13.53 -9.45 16.80
C ARG A 93 -13.65 -7.95 17.03
N ASN A 94 -13.50 -7.50 18.27
CA ASN A 94 -13.42 -6.08 18.60
C ASN A 94 -12.10 -5.45 18.09
N VAL A 95 -11.94 -4.15 18.28
CA VAL A 95 -10.75 -3.39 17.86
C VAL A 95 -9.48 -3.96 18.47
N ARG A 96 -9.48 -4.19 19.81
CA ARG A 96 -8.33 -4.77 20.52
C ARG A 96 -7.91 -6.10 19.92
N ASP A 97 -8.83 -7.02 19.73
CA ASP A 97 -8.54 -8.37 19.24
C ASP A 97 -8.16 -8.38 17.74
N ASN A 98 -8.66 -7.44 16.94
CA ASN A 98 -8.20 -7.23 15.57
C ASN A 98 -6.72 -6.79 15.54
N VAL A 99 -6.33 -5.87 16.42
CA VAL A 99 -4.95 -5.37 16.48
C VAL A 99 -4.01 -6.41 17.10
N ALA A 100 -4.47 -7.19 18.07
CA ALA A 100 -3.70 -8.26 18.72
C ALA A 100 -3.39 -9.45 17.80
N LEU A 101 -4.23 -9.70 16.80
CA LEU A 101 -4.20 -10.92 15.98
C LEU A 101 -2.80 -11.29 15.43
N PRO A 102 -2.02 -10.38 14.82
CA PRO A 102 -0.69 -10.75 14.33
C PRO A 102 0.29 -11.16 15.45
N LEU A 103 0.14 -10.60 16.65
CA LEU A 103 0.98 -10.97 17.79
C LEU A 103 0.59 -12.34 18.35
N GLU A 104 -0.71 -12.62 18.44
CA GLU A 104 -1.24 -13.92 18.89
C GLU A 104 -0.81 -15.06 17.96
N GLU A 105 -0.83 -14.84 16.63
CA GLU A 105 -0.53 -15.87 15.63
C GLU A 105 0.97 -16.05 15.35
N LEU A 106 1.78 -15.01 15.55
CA LEU A 106 3.16 -15.00 15.05
C LEU A 106 4.23 -14.82 16.13
N THR A 107 3.84 -14.69 17.40
CA THR A 107 4.79 -14.51 18.51
C THR A 107 4.44 -15.40 19.71
N ASP A 108 5.40 -15.63 20.59
CA ASP A 108 5.20 -16.34 21.84
C ASP A 108 4.95 -15.38 23.03
N LYS A 109 4.51 -14.14 22.75
CA LYS A 109 4.26 -13.14 23.78
C LYS A 109 3.08 -13.54 24.66
N SER A 110 3.21 -13.30 25.97
CA SER A 110 2.11 -13.45 26.91
C SER A 110 0.99 -12.43 26.62
N ARG A 111 -0.22 -12.74 27.06
CA ARG A 111 -1.38 -11.83 26.89
C ARG A 111 -1.09 -10.42 27.42
N LYS A 112 -0.43 -10.30 28.56
CA LYS A 112 -0.07 -9.00 29.16
C LYS A 112 0.89 -8.20 28.29
N GLU A 113 1.85 -8.86 27.64
CA GLU A 113 2.76 -8.20 26.70
C GLU A 113 2.04 -7.78 25.42
N ILE A 114 1.14 -8.62 24.91
CA ILE A 114 0.29 -8.30 23.75
C ILE A 114 -0.58 -7.09 24.07
N ASP A 115 -1.28 -7.08 25.21
CA ASP A 115 -2.14 -5.97 25.64
C ASP A 115 -1.36 -4.64 25.67
N LYS A 116 -0.14 -4.66 26.20
CA LYS A 116 0.71 -3.48 26.24
C LYS A 116 1.02 -2.94 24.84
N VAL A 117 1.44 -3.82 23.91
CA VAL A 117 1.74 -3.41 22.53
C VAL A 117 0.48 -2.90 21.82
N VAL A 118 -0.66 -3.56 22.01
CA VAL A 118 -1.94 -3.16 21.43
C VAL A 118 -2.34 -1.77 21.93
N ASP A 119 -2.28 -1.53 23.24
CA ASP A 119 -2.60 -0.21 23.82
C ASP A 119 -1.67 0.89 23.27
N GLU A 120 -0.36 0.62 23.14
CA GLU A 120 0.60 1.55 22.53
C GLU A 120 0.25 1.86 21.05
N LYS A 121 -0.08 0.84 20.25
CA LYS A 121 -0.41 1.06 18.83
C LYS A 121 -1.77 1.71 18.64
N LEU A 122 -2.76 1.43 19.50
CA LEU A 122 -4.05 2.11 19.49
C LEU A 122 -3.94 3.57 19.93
N ASP A 123 -3.11 3.87 20.90
CA ASP A 123 -2.82 5.23 21.33
C ASP A 123 -2.19 6.06 20.19
N LEU A 124 -1.23 5.45 19.47
CA LEU A 124 -0.54 6.05 18.32
C LEU A 124 -1.50 6.50 17.20
N VAL A 125 -2.60 5.77 17.00
CA VAL A 125 -3.61 6.09 15.97
C VAL A 125 -4.84 6.80 16.54
N GLY A 126 -4.83 7.16 17.84
CA GLY A 126 -5.95 7.84 18.52
C GLY A 126 -7.20 6.97 18.66
N MET A 127 -7.04 5.66 18.90
CA MET A 127 -8.13 4.69 19.01
C MET A 127 -8.18 3.95 20.36
N LYS A 128 -7.46 4.44 21.37
CA LYS A 128 -7.33 3.79 22.68
C LYS A 128 -8.68 3.57 23.38
N ASP A 129 -9.55 4.58 23.33
CA ASP A 129 -10.86 4.54 23.99
C ASP A 129 -11.90 3.72 23.23
N SER A 130 -11.56 3.24 22.02
CA SER A 130 -12.44 2.49 21.14
C SER A 130 -12.13 1.00 21.09
N LYS A 131 -11.27 0.50 21.97
CA LYS A 131 -10.71 -0.86 21.90
C LYS A 131 -11.76 -1.99 22.02
N ASP A 132 -12.86 -1.72 22.68
CA ASP A 132 -13.93 -2.72 22.90
C ASP A 132 -15.01 -2.71 21.81
N LEU A 133 -15.00 -1.71 20.89
CA LEU A 133 -15.95 -1.59 19.80
C LEU A 133 -15.74 -2.66 18.72
N LEU A 134 -16.82 -3.09 18.10
CA LEU A 134 -16.81 -3.95 16.91
C LEU A 134 -16.56 -3.11 15.64
N PRO A 135 -16.03 -3.71 14.57
CA PRO A 135 -15.85 -3.02 13.28
C PRO A 135 -17.11 -2.38 12.69
N SER A 136 -18.29 -2.95 13.01
CA SER A 136 -19.59 -2.41 12.60
C SER A 136 -19.96 -1.08 13.28
N GLU A 137 -19.38 -0.79 14.44
CA GLU A 137 -19.62 0.42 15.23
C GLU A 137 -18.64 1.56 14.87
N LEU A 138 -17.66 1.29 13.99
CA LEU A 138 -16.63 2.23 13.60
C LEU A 138 -17.01 3.00 12.33
N SER A 139 -16.66 4.29 12.28
CA SER A 139 -16.63 5.06 11.03
C SER A 139 -15.59 4.54 10.04
N GLY A 140 -15.65 4.97 8.77
CA GLY A 140 -14.64 4.61 7.75
C GLY A 140 -13.22 4.97 8.19
N GLY A 141 -13.00 6.19 8.66
CA GLY A 141 -11.71 6.66 9.16
C GLY A 141 -11.22 5.89 10.39
N MET A 142 -12.12 5.56 11.33
CA MET A 142 -11.77 4.73 12.50
C MET A 142 -11.31 3.33 12.06
N ARG A 143 -12.02 2.69 11.12
CA ARG A 143 -11.60 1.38 10.58
C ARG A 143 -10.21 1.45 9.93
N LYS A 144 -9.89 2.52 9.20
CA LYS A 144 -8.56 2.73 8.60
C LYS A 144 -7.48 2.86 9.68
N ARG A 145 -7.70 3.68 10.72
CA ARG A 145 -6.77 3.84 11.85
C ARG A 145 -6.50 2.51 12.56
N VAL A 146 -7.53 1.71 12.84
CA VAL A 146 -7.38 0.36 13.44
C VAL A 146 -6.59 -0.57 12.52
N SER A 147 -6.83 -0.53 11.21
CA SER A 147 -6.07 -1.33 10.24
C SER A 147 -4.59 -0.91 10.20
N ILE A 148 -4.30 0.38 10.30
CA ILE A 148 -2.93 0.90 10.42
C ILE A 148 -2.30 0.39 11.72
N ALA A 149 -2.97 0.53 12.88
CA ALA A 149 -2.46 0.02 14.16
C ALA A 149 -2.12 -1.47 14.07
N ARG A 150 -3.01 -2.30 13.50
CA ARG A 150 -2.78 -3.72 13.29
C ARG A 150 -1.56 -4.00 12.42
N SER A 151 -1.31 -3.21 11.40
CA SER A 151 -0.15 -3.38 10.52
C SER A 151 1.18 -3.09 11.22
N LEU A 152 1.17 -2.35 12.34
CA LEU A 152 2.35 -1.88 13.07
C LEU A 152 2.75 -2.75 14.26
N VAL A 153 1.91 -3.68 14.72
CA VAL A 153 2.16 -4.42 15.98
C VAL A 153 3.40 -5.34 15.95
N LEU A 154 3.82 -5.76 14.76
CA LEU A 154 5.05 -6.55 14.56
C LEU A 154 6.28 -5.67 14.29
N GLU A 155 6.15 -4.34 14.42
CA GLU A 155 7.23 -3.37 14.17
C GLU A 155 7.86 -3.55 12.77
N PRO A 156 7.06 -3.44 11.70
CA PRO A 156 7.54 -3.70 10.35
C PRO A 156 8.55 -2.63 9.90
N GLU A 157 9.42 -3.02 8.97
CA GLU A 157 10.36 -2.11 8.31
C GLU A 157 9.78 -1.50 7.02
N LEU A 158 8.75 -2.14 6.47
CA LEU A 158 8.01 -1.71 5.29
C LEU A 158 6.52 -1.74 5.56
N ILE A 159 5.80 -0.69 5.19
CA ILE A 159 4.35 -0.66 5.19
C ILE A 159 3.84 -0.53 3.75
N LEU A 160 2.97 -1.43 3.35
CA LEU A 160 2.24 -1.41 2.09
C LEU A 160 0.83 -0.88 2.36
N LEU A 161 0.42 0.15 1.62
CA LEU A 161 -0.88 0.79 1.80
C LEU A 161 -1.66 0.76 0.47
N ASP A 162 -2.78 0.07 0.48
CA ASP A 162 -3.68 -0.04 -0.67
C ASP A 162 -4.85 0.90 -0.48
N GLU A 163 -4.85 2.03 -1.19
CA GLU A 163 -5.88 3.07 -1.15
C GLU A 163 -6.25 3.48 0.30
N PRO A 164 -5.28 3.98 1.11
CA PRO A 164 -5.50 4.18 2.55
C PRO A 164 -6.56 5.23 2.89
N SER A 165 -6.72 6.26 2.07
CA SER A 165 -7.66 7.38 2.28
C SER A 165 -8.92 7.30 1.38
N ALA A 166 -8.98 6.31 0.46
CA ALA A 166 -10.09 6.20 -0.49
C ALA A 166 -11.46 6.03 0.20
N GLY A 167 -12.44 6.79 -0.30
CA GLY A 167 -13.82 6.75 0.18
C GLY A 167 -14.04 7.47 1.52
N LEU A 168 -13.08 8.25 1.98
CA LEU A 168 -13.21 9.15 3.13
C LEU A 168 -13.50 10.58 2.65
N ASP A 169 -14.11 11.38 3.52
CA ASP A 169 -14.18 12.82 3.26
C ASP A 169 -12.77 13.47 3.30
N PRO A 170 -12.57 14.62 2.63
CA PRO A 170 -11.23 15.21 2.49
C PRO A 170 -10.52 15.53 3.82
N VAL A 171 -11.27 15.86 4.87
CA VAL A 171 -10.69 16.19 6.18
C VAL A 171 -10.16 14.92 6.84
N ILE A 172 -10.95 13.85 6.86
CA ILE A 172 -10.55 12.56 7.44
C ILE A 172 -9.43 11.92 6.59
N ALA A 173 -9.48 12.04 5.26
CA ALA A 173 -8.40 11.61 4.38
C ALA A 173 -7.07 12.30 4.76
N SER A 174 -7.08 13.62 4.96
CA SER A 174 -5.90 14.37 5.41
C SER A 174 -5.35 13.87 6.74
N VAL A 175 -6.22 13.54 7.69
CA VAL A 175 -5.79 12.99 9.00
C VAL A 175 -5.12 11.61 8.85
N ILE A 176 -5.61 10.77 7.93
CA ILE A 176 -4.95 9.48 7.63
C ILE A 176 -3.59 9.69 6.96
N ASP A 177 -3.50 10.62 6.02
CA ASP A 177 -2.25 10.95 5.34
C ASP A 177 -1.19 11.48 6.31
N GLU A 178 -1.55 12.41 7.20
CA GLU A 178 -0.67 12.91 8.26
C GLU A 178 -0.22 11.81 9.23
N LEU A 179 -1.12 10.88 9.56
CA LEU A 179 -0.77 9.71 10.36
C LEU A 179 0.29 8.86 9.66
N ILE A 180 0.13 8.57 8.36
CA ILE A 180 1.11 7.81 7.57
C ILE A 180 2.46 8.53 7.55
N ILE A 181 2.50 9.84 7.32
CA ILE A 181 3.71 10.66 7.33
C ILE A 181 4.40 10.56 8.70
N SER A 182 3.65 10.85 9.77
CA SER A 182 4.18 10.83 11.15
C SER A 182 4.77 9.46 11.53
N LEU A 183 4.11 8.37 11.13
CA LEU A 183 4.58 7.01 11.39
C LEU A 183 5.89 6.70 10.67
N THR A 184 5.98 7.06 9.39
CA THR A 184 7.18 6.80 8.59
C THR A 184 8.37 7.61 9.08
N GLU A 185 8.17 8.87 9.45
CA GLU A 185 9.22 9.75 9.95
C GLU A 185 9.72 9.35 11.35
N LYS A 186 8.79 9.11 12.30
CA LYS A 186 9.16 8.80 13.68
C LYS A 186 9.73 7.39 13.87
N SER A 187 9.29 6.44 13.07
CA SER A 187 9.66 5.02 13.21
C SER A 187 10.70 4.57 12.17
N ASN A 188 11.18 5.46 11.32
CA ASN A 188 12.09 5.14 10.20
C ASN A 188 11.58 4.00 9.30
N VAL A 189 10.28 3.93 9.10
CA VAL A 189 9.63 2.90 8.31
C VAL A 189 9.53 3.36 6.85
N THR A 190 9.82 2.48 5.92
CA THR A 190 9.59 2.71 4.49
C THR A 190 8.11 2.48 4.16
N SER A 191 7.52 3.29 3.29
CA SER A 191 6.15 3.06 2.84
C SER A 191 6.02 3.01 1.33
N ILE A 192 5.15 2.11 0.86
CA ILE A 192 4.69 2.07 -0.53
C ILE A 192 3.18 2.21 -0.49
N THR A 193 2.69 3.34 -0.97
CA THR A 193 1.26 3.63 -1.08
C THR A 193 0.84 3.50 -2.53
N VAL A 194 -0.24 2.81 -2.79
CA VAL A 194 -0.90 2.84 -4.10
C VAL A 194 -2.21 3.59 -3.97
N THR A 195 -2.43 4.58 -4.83
CA THR A 195 -3.67 5.36 -4.82
C THR A 195 -3.97 5.99 -6.18
N HIS A 196 -5.22 6.40 -6.37
CA HIS A 196 -5.64 7.28 -7.44
C HIS A 196 -6.07 8.67 -6.93
N GLU A 197 -6.05 8.87 -5.61
CA GLU A 197 -6.37 10.15 -4.94
C GLU A 197 -5.17 11.08 -5.00
N MET A 198 -5.24 12.11 -5.86
CA MET A 198 -4.11 13.00 -6.14
C MET A 198 -3.67 13.79 -4.90
N ASP A 199 -4.60 14.38 -4.16
CA ASP A 199 -4.29 15.20 -2.98
C ASP A 199 -3.53 14.41 -1.92
N SER A 200 -3.96 13.18 -1.64
CA SER A 200 -3.27 12.26 -0.74
C SER A 200 -1.89 11.86 -1.28
N ALA A 201 -1.80 11.56 -2.57
CA ALA A 201 -0.53 11.19 -3.20
C ALA A 201 0.52 12.29 -3.03
N PHE A 202 0.18 13.53 -3.37
CA PHE A 202 1.09 14.67 -3.24
C PHE A 202 1.43 15.01 -1.78
N ARG A 203 0.53 14.74 -0.84
CA ARG A 203 0.77 14.98 0.59
C ARG A 203 1.73 13.96 1.19
N ILE A 204 1.54 12.67 0.86
CA ILE A 204 2.30 11.56 1.47
C ILE A 204 3.69 11.41 0.85
N ALA A 205 3.83 11.58 -0.47
CA ALA A 205 5.00 11.14 -1.22
C ALA A 205 6.27 11.94 -0.91
N THR A 206 7.39 11.23 -0.81
CA THR A 206 8.74 11.79 -1.07
C THR A 206 9.16 11.55 -2.51
N ARG A 207 8.63 10.49 -3.15
CA ARG A 207 8.76 10.19 -4.57
C ARG A 207 7.46 9.56 -5.09
N MET A 208 7.12 9.89 -6.32
CA MET A 208 5.93 9.41 -7.02
C MET A 208 6.35 8.60 -8.24
N ALA A 209 5.54 7.60 -8.58
CA ALA A 209 5.70 6.80 -9.79
C ALA A 209 4.35 6.65 -10.49
N MET A 210 4.29 6.84 -11.81
CA MET A 210 3.09 6.62 -12.61
C MET A 210 3.12 5.23 -13.25
N LEU A 211 2.15 4.41 -12.89
CA LEU A 211 1.91 3.11 -13.51
C LEU A 211 0.93 3.23 -14.67
N TYR A 212 1.39 2.94 -15.86
CA TYR A 212 0.57 2.91 -17.07
C TYR A 212 0.92 1.73 -17.96
N GLN A 213 -0.07 1.01 -18.45
CA GLN A 213 0.08 -0.18 -19.31
C GLN A 213 1.14 -1.19 -18.80
N GLY A 214 1.13 -1.42 -17.47
CA GLY A 214 2.01 -2.39 -16.82
C GLY A 214 3.47 -1.97 -16.64
N LYS A 215 3.79 -0.70 -16.88
CA LYS A 215 5.15 -0.12 -16.74
C LYS A 215 5.12 1.15 -15.90
N VAL A 216 6.25 1.47 -15.29
CA VAL A 216 6.49 2.82 -14.77
C VAL A 216 6.87 3.72 -15.95
N ILE A 217 6.07 4.75 -16.19
CA ILE A 217 6.31 5.72 -17.28
C ILE A 217 6.98 6.99 -16.82
N GLU A 218 6.92 7.27 -15.52
CA GLU A 218 7.58 8.41 -14.89
C GLU A 218 7.79 8.17 -13.41
N GLU A 219 8.95 8.62 -12.90
CA GLU A 219 9.30 8.68 -11.48
C GLU A 219 9.91 10.03 -11.17
N ALA A 220 9.36 10.75 -10.19
CA ALA A 220 9.88 12.06 -9.78
C ALA A 220 9.49 12.41 -8.34
N GLU A 221 10.15 13.40 -7.77
CA GLU A 221 9.68 14.09 -6.57
C GLU A 221 8.33 14.80 -6.85
N PRO A 222 7.46 15.01 -5.83
CA PRO A 222 6.11 15.54 -6.04
C PRO A 222 6.06 16.84 -6.85
N GLU A 223 6.96 17.79 -6.60
CA GLU A 223 6.95 19.08 -7.32
C GLU A 223 7.30 18.91 -8.80
N LYS A 224 8.29 18.09 -9.12
CA LYS A 224 8.64 17.78 -10.51
C LYS A 224 7.56 16.96 -11.20
N PHE A 225 6.89 16.08 -10.46
CA PHE A 225 5.80 15.27 -10.99
C PHE A 225 4.59 16.13 -11.42
N LYS A 226 4.31 17.24 -10.70
CA LYS A 226 3.28 18.22 -11.10
C LYS A 226 3.59 18.92 -12.43
N GLU A 227 4.88 19.12 -12.71
CA GLU A 227 5.39 19.81 -13.90
C GLU A 227 5.70 18.84 -15.06
N SER A 228 5.22 17.60 -14.97
CA SER A 228 5.51 16.56 -15.96
C SER A 228 5.04 16.95 -17.37
N GLU A 229 5.95 16.82 -18.33
CA GLU A 229 5.66 16.97 -19.77
C GLU A 229 5.11 15.67 -20.40
N ASN A 230 5.07 14.56 -19.64
CA ASN A 230 4.51 13.30 -20.12
C ASN A 230 3.00 13.44 -20.30
N ALA A 231 2.51 13.26 -21.52
CA ALA A 231 1.10 13.47 -21.87
C ALA A 231 0.12 12.61 -21.05
N VAL A 232 0.51 11.38 -20.68
CA VAL A 232 -0.30 10.48 -19.83
C VAL A 232 -0.36 11.02 -18.40
N VAL A 233 0.76 11.46 -17.83
CA VAL A 233 0.82 12.04 -16.50
C VAL A 233 0.03 13.34 -16.46
N ALA A 234 0.26 14.25 -17.42
CA ALA A 234 -0.45 15.52 -17.51
C ALA A 234 -1.97 15.33 -17.65
N GLN A 235 -2.40 14.38 -18.50
CA GLN A 235 -3.82 14.03 -18.60
C GLN A 235 -4.38 13.48 -17.30
N PHE A 236 -3.65 12.58 -16.62
CA PHE A 236 -4.08 12.00 -15.35
C PHE A 236 -4.23 13.06 -14.26
N LEU A 237 -3.26 13.98 -14.15
CA LEU A 237 -3.28 15.05 -13.15
C LEU A 237 -4.36 16.11 -13.41
N SER A 238 -4.60 16.45 -14.68
CA SER A 238 -5.63 17.45 -15.03
C SER A 238 -7.06 16.88 -15.04
N GLY A 239 -7.20 15.55 -15.08
CA GLY A 239 -8.50 14.90 -15.27
C GLY A 239 -9.12 15.17 -16.66
N SER A 240 -8.29 15.53 -17.68
CA SER A 240 -8.76 15.84 -19.02
C SER A 240 -9.46 14.63 -19.66
N THR A 241 -10.56 14.91 -20.37
CA THR A 241 -11.27 13.93 -21.20
C THR A 241 -10.65 13.77 -22.59
N GLU A 242 -9.58 14.51 -22.91
CA GLU A 242 -8.83 14.40 -24.16
C GLU A 242 -7.40 13.97 -23.84
N GLY A 243 -6.86 12.97 -24.59
CA GLY A 243 -5.49 12.51 -24.49
C GLY A 243 -5.32 10.98 -24.47
N PRO A 244 -4.07 10.51 -24.38
CA PRO A 244 -3.69 9.14 -24.67
C PRO A 244 -4.39 8.08 -23.80
N ILE A 245 -4.76 8.41 -22.58
CA ILE A 245 -5.43 7.46 -21.66
C ILE A 245 -6.80 7.01 -22.22
N LEU A 246 -7.57 7.93 -22.81
CA LEU A 246 -8.90 7.60 -23.35
C LEU A 246 -8.82 7.07 -24.78
N GLU A 247 -7.88 7.53 -25.59
CA GLU A 247 -7.61 6.98 -26.92
C GLU A 247 -7.26 5.49 -26.84
N ASP A 248 -6.33 5.11 -25.98
CA ASP A 248 -5.97 3.70 -25.73
C ASP A 248 -7.15 2.86 -25.22
N SER A 249 -8.03 3.46 -24.42
CA SER A 249 -9.22 2.78 -23.88
C SER A 249 -10.28 2.53 -24.96
N GLN A 250 -10.47 3.47 -25.89
CA GLN A 250 -11.37 3.33 -27.04
C GLN A 250 -10.86 2.29 -28.04
N ASP A 251 -9.57 2.29 -28.33
CA ASP A 251 -8.93 1.30 -29.18
C ASP A 251 -9.04 -0.13 -28.61
N ALA A 252 -8.99 -0.28 -27.30
CA ALA A 252 -9.16 -1.56 -26.61
C ALA A 252 -10.61 -2.08 -26.68
N ILE A 253 -11.60 -1.18 -26.75
CA ILE A 253 -13.03 -1.52 -26.91
C ILE A 253 -13.34 -1.86 -28.37
N ALA A 254 -12.74 -1.14 -29.32
CA ALA A 254 -12.96 -1.36 -30.74
C ALA A 254 -12.36 -2.69 -31.29
N LYS A 255 -11.41 -3.28 -30.57
CA LYS A 255 -10.73 -4.55 -30.92
C LYS A 255 -11.38 -5.81 -30.30
N LYS A 256 -12.48 -5.67 -29.54
CA LYS A 256 -13.30 -6.77 -29.00
C LYS A 256 -14.58 -6.95 -29.80
#